data_07be6239a364db7b46b2b870f4f3aea5
#
_entry.id   07be6239a364db7b46b2b870f4f3aea5
#
_cell.length_a   1.000
_cell.length_b   1.000
_cell.length_c   1.000
_cell.angle_alpha   90.00
_cell.angle_beta   90.00
_cell.angle_gamma   90.00
#
_symmetry.space_group_name_H-M   'P 1'
#
loop_
_entity.id
_entity.type
_entity.pdbx_description
1 polymer ?
#
loop_
_entity_poly.entity_id
_entity_poly.type
_entity_poly.pdbx_seq_one_letter_code
_entity_poly.pdbx_strand_id
1 'polypeptide(L)'
;MIDAREMGEALDSIETHAPEYAKAKAERIHLADYRKVQLALLYEYAEGRTVVEKESWCKAHAQYREGLTEHANAVEKETALYWKLKLAETQIEVWRTIQASRRREAQIL
;
A
#
# COMPACT_ATOMS: atom_id res chain seq x y z
N MET A 1 7.95 27.11 0.46
CA MET A 1 6.55 27.37 0.85
C MET A 1 5.60 26.89 -0.26
N ILE A 2 4.50 26.25 0.10
CA ILE A 2 3.54 25.75 -0.88
C ILE A 2 2.66 26.91 -1.42
N ASP A 3 2.49 26.98 -2.75
CA ASP A 3 1.65 27.94 -3.43
C ASP A 3 0.35 27.31 -3.98
N ALA A 4 -0.52 28.13 -4.60
CA ALA A 4 -1.79 27.65 -5.15
C ALA A 4 -1.61 26.59 -6.25
N ARG A 5 -0.54 26.70 -7.05
CA ARG A 5 -0.23 25.71 -8.09
C ARG A 5 0.15 24.37 -7.46
N GLU A 6 1.00 24.39 -6.45
CA GLU A 6 1.42 23.19 -5.73
C GLU A 6 0.22 22.55 -5.00
N MET A 7 -0.69 23.36 -4.47
CA MET A 7 -1.94 22.91 -3.88
C MET A 7 -2.81 22.17 -4.92
N GLY A 8 -2.94 22.73 -6.13
CA GLY A 8 -3.65 22.11 -7.25
C GLY A 8 -3.03 20.77 -7.64
N GLU A 9 -1.70 20.71 -7.70
CA GLU A 9 -0.96 19.47 -7.99
C GLU A 9 -1.19 18.42 -6.89
N ALA A 10 -1.25 18.82 -5.62
CA ALA A 10 -1.54 17.93 -4.51
C ALA A 10 -2.94 17.33 -4.61
N LEU A 11 -3.95 18.14 -4.94
CA LEU A 11 -5.33 17.66 -5.16
C LEU A 11 -5.40 16.69 -6.35
N ASP A 12 -4.72 17.00 -7.45
CA ASP A 12 -4.65 16.11 -8.62
C ASP A 12 -3.98 14.79 -8.28
N SER A 13 -2.93 14.83 -7.44
CA SER A 13 -2.23 13.64 -6.96
C SER A 13 -3.17 12.73 -6.18
N ILE A 14 -4.00 13.27 -5.30
CA ILE A 14 -4.99 12.49 -4.54
C ILE A 14 -6.02 11.88 -5.48
N GLU A 15 -6.55 12.67 -6.41
CA GLU A 15 -7.54 12.20 -7.37
C GLU A 15 -7.01 11.03 -8.21
N THR A 16 -5.74 11.12 -8.65
CA THR A 16 -5.08 10.09 -9.46
C THR A 16 -4.72 8.86 -8.64
N HIS A 17 -4.11 9.03 -7.47
CA HIS A 17 -3.49 7.94 -6.71
C HIS A 17 -4.40 7.26 -5.69
N ALA A 18 -5.49 7.91 -5.24
CA ALA A 18 -6.40 7.27 -4.29
C ALA A 18 -7.08 6.01 -4.85
N PRO A 19 -7.58 5.99 -6.10
CA PRO A 19 -8.11 4.76 -6.70
C PRO A 19 -7.02 3.71 -6.90
N GLU A 20 -5.81 4.10 -7.29
CA GLU A 20 -4.68 3.18 -7.43
C GLU A 20 -4.29 2.55 -6.09
N TYR A 21 -4.29 3.35 -5.02
CA TYR A 21 -4.02 2.87 -3.67
C TYR A 21 -5.06 1.85 -3.23
N ALA A 22 -6.35 2.13 -3.43
CA ALA A 22 -7.44 1.22 -3.08
C ALA A 22 -7.27 -0.13 -3.80
N LYS A 23 -6.92 -0.10 -5.09
CA LYS A 23 -6.68 -1.29 -5.90
C LYS A 23 -5.45 -2.06 -5.41
N ALA A 24 -4.36 -1.37 -5.13
CA ALA A 24 -3.12 -1.97 -4.62
C ALA A 24 -3.33 -2.63 -3.24
N LYS A 25 -4.11 -1.98 -2.37
CA LYS A 25 -4.48 -2.53 -1.06
C LYS A 25 -5.31 -3.80 -1.19
N ALA A 26 -6.31 -3.79 -2.07
CA ALA A 26 -7.16 -4.96 -2.34
C ALA A 26 -6.32 -6.12 -2.88
N GLU A 27 -5.38 -5.85 -3.78
CA GLU A 27 -4.47 -6.86 -4.33
C GLU A 27 -3.57 -7.46 -3.25
N ARG A 28 -2.99 -6.63 -2.39
CA ARG A 28 -2.17 -7.12 -1.27
C ARG A 28 -2.95 -8.03 -0.34
N ILE A 29 -4.18 -7.65 0.02
CA ILE A 29 -5.05 -8.45 0.87
C ILE A 29 -5.38 -9.78 0.19
N HIS A 30 -5.74 -9.75 -1.09
CA HIS A 30 -6.04 -10.94 -1.88
C HIS A 30 -4.85 -11.91 -1.91
N LEU A 31 -3.65 -11.40 -2.17
CA LEU A 31 -2.44 -12.23 -2.22
C LEU A 31 -2.10 -12.84 -0.85
N ALA A 32 -2.31 -12.10 0.24
CA ALA A 32 -2.11 -12.63 1.59
C ALA A 32 -3.07 -13.80 1.88
N ASP A 33 -4.33 -13.69 1.49
CA ASP A 33 -5.33 -14.74 1.66
C ASP A 33 -5.07 -15.91 0.71
N TYR A 34 -4.72 -15.64 -0.53
CA TYR A 34 -4.42 -16.66 -1.53
C TYR A 34 -3.23 -17.54 -1.12
N ARG A 35 -2.24 -16.98 -0.41
CA ARG A 35 -1.11 -17.77 0.11
C ARG A 35 -1.55 -18.89 1.03
N LYS A 36 -2.59 -18.67 1.84
CA LYS A 36 -3.17 -19.69 2.71
C LYS A 36 -3.82 -20.79 1.90
N VAL A 37 -4.54 -20.42 0.85
CA VAL A 37 -5.16 -21.38 -0.08
C VAL A 37 -4.10 -22.17 -0.80
N GLN A 38 -3.05 -21.53 -1.29
CA GLN A 38 -1.95 -22.15 -1.99
C GLN A 38 -1.22 -23.17 -1.09
N LEU A 39 -0.98 -22.80 0.16
CA LEU A 39 -0.37 -23.71 1.14
C LEU A 39 -1.23 -24.98 1.33
N ALA A 40 -2.54 -24.80 1.48
CA ALA A 40 -3.47 -25.91 1.61
C ALA A 40 -3.50 -26.82 0.38
N LEU A 41 -3.47 -26.23 -0.82
CA LEU A 41 -3.42 -27.00 -2.08
C LEU A 41 -2.11 -27.78 -2.22
N LEU A 42 -0.98 -27.15 -1.91
CA LEU A 42 0.33 -27.81 -1.94
C LEU A 42 0.44 -28.93 -0.91
N TYR A 43 -0.22 -28.78 0.23
CA TYR A 43 -0.20 -29.76 1.30
C TYR A 43 -0.75 -31.14 0.84
N GLU A 44 -1.71 -31.15 -0.09
CA GLU A 44 -2.25 -32.39 -0.67
C GLU A 44 -1.18 -33.21 -1.40
N TYR A 45 -0.16 -32.56 -1.93
CA TYR A 45 0.92 -33.22 -2.66
C TYR A 45 2.21 -33.32 -1.83
N ALA A 46 2.18 -32.84 -0.60
CA ALA A 46 3.38 -32.76 0.24
C ALA A 46 3.90 -34.14 0.61
N GLU A 47 5.22 -34.32 0.48
CA GLU A 47 5.94 -35.50 0.92
C GLU A 47 6.39 -35.32 2.36
N GLY A 48 6.30 -36.39 3.14
CA GLY A 48 6.71 -36.41 4.53
C GLY A 48 5.77 -37.28 5.37
N ARG A 49 6.23 -37.63 6.56
CA ARG A 49 5.49 -38.48 7.50
C ARG A 49 4.77 -37.67 8.59
N THR A 50 5.27 -36.48 8.88
CA THR A 50 4.73 -35.61 9.92
C THR A 50 4.16 -34.33 9.32
N VAL A 51 3.33 -33.63 10.10
CA VAL A 51 2.79 -32.31 9.71
C VAL A 51 3.94 -31.33 9.46
N VAL A 52 4.95 -31.34 10.33
CA VAL A 52 6.12 -30.45 10.20
C VAL A 52 6.89 -30.70 8.91
N GLU A 53 7.12 -31.97 8.56
CA GLU A 53 7.80 -32.33 7.31
C GLU A 53 7.02 -31.89 6.09
N LYS A 54 5.70 -32.08 6.08
CA LYS A 54 4.81 -31.67 4.98
C LYS A 54 4.76 -30.15 4.85
N GLU A 55 4.69 -29.42 5.94
CA GLU A 55 4.74 -27.96 5.93
C GLU A 55 6.06 -27.43 5.39
N SER A 56 7.17 -28.05 5.77
CA SER A 56 8.49 -27.70 5.26
C SER A 56 8.60 -27.94 3.76
N TRP A 57 8.05 -29.05 3.29
CA TRP A 57 7.97 -29.36 1.87
C TRP A 57 7.21 -28.28 1.10
N CYS A 58 6.03 -27.87 1.59
CA CYS A 58 5.21 -26.82 0.98
C CYS A 58 5.96 -25.49 0.91
N LYS A 59 6.59 -25.08 2.01
CA LYS A 59 7.32 -23.81 2.09
C LYS A 59 8.57 -23.78 1.20
N ALA A 60 9.16 -24.91 0.91
CA ALA A 60 10.29 -25.02 -0.01
C ALA A 60 9.86 -25.07 -1.48
N HIS A 61 8.58 -25.28 -1.75
CA HIS A 61 8.05 -25.39 -3.11
C HIS A 61 8.15 -24.06 -3.86
N ALA A 62 8.50 -24.13 -5.15
CA ALA A 62 8.70 -22.95 -5.99
C ALA A 62 7.46 -22.04 -6.03
N GLN A 63 6.25 -22.61 -6.14
CA GLN A 63 5.01 -21.82 -6.17
C GLN A 63 4.78 -21.02 -4.88
N TYR A 64 5.09 -21.61 -3.73
CA TYR A 64 4.99 -20.91 -2.46
C TYR A 64 6.00 -19.75 -2.38
N ARG A 65 7.21 -19.97 -2.83
CA ARG A 65 8.28 -18.96 -2.86
C ARG A 65 7.95 -17.82 -3.83
N GLU A 66 7.39 -18.13 -5.00
CA GLU A 66 6.89 -17.13 -5.96
C GLU A 66 5.78 -16.28 -5.35
N GLY A 67 4.85 -16.91 -4.62
CA GLY A 67 3.78 -16.24 -3.93
C GLY A 67 4.27 -15.25 -2.86
N LEU A 68 5.37 -15.58 -2.16
CA LEU A 68 6.02 -14.67 -1.22
C LEU A 68 6.54 -13.42 -1.93
N THR A 69 7.19 -13.60 -3.08
CA THR A 69 7.73 -12.50 -3.88
C THR A 69 6.61 -11.60 -4.41
N GLU A 70 5.55 -12.18 -4.93
CA GLU A 70 4.39 -11.42 -5.42
C GLU A 70 3.74 -10.61 -4.30
N HIS A 71 3.60 -11.20 -3.11
CA HIS A 71 3.04 -10.50 -1.96
C HIS A 71 3.95 -9.35 -1.51
N ALA A 72 5.27 -9.56 -1.47
CA ALA A 72 6.23 -8.51 -1.14
C ALA A 72 6.16 -7.35 -2.13
N ASN A 73 6.04 -7.63 -3.43
CA ASN A 73 5.88 -6.61 -4.47
C ASN A 73 4.57 -5.83 -4.31
N ALA A 74 3.49 -6.50 -3.93
CA ALA A 74 2.21 -5.86 -3.68
C ALA A 74 2.27 -4.93 -2.46
N VAL A 75 2.95 -5.34 -1.38
CA VAL A 75 3.18 -4.50 -0.20
C VAL A 75 3.99 -3.25 -0.56
N GLU A 76 5.04 -3.41 -1.34
CA GLU A 76 5.87 -2.29 -1.79
C GLU A 76 5.06 -1.28 -2.60
N LYS A 77 4.26 -1.74 -3.54
CA LYS A 77 3.40 -0.89 -4.38
C LYS A 77 2.37 -0.12 -3.55
N GLU A 78 1.67 -0.80 -2.64
CA GLU A 78 0.70 -0.18 -1.73
C GLU A 78 1.37 0.88 -0.86
N THR A 79 2.51 0.57 -0.29
CA THR A 79 3.26 1.48 0.59
C THR A 79 3.72 2.72 -0.17
N ALA A 80 4.23 2.58 -1.38
CA ALA A 80 4.64 3.70 -2.22
C ALA A 80 3.47 4.65 -2.51
N LEU A 81 2.31 4.10 -2.85
CA LEU A 81 1.09 4.88 -3.08
C LEU A 81 0.58 5.56 -1.80
N TYR A 82 0.64 4.87 -0.68
CA TYR A 82 0.30 5.44 0.63
C TYR A 82 1.11 6.70 0.92
N TRP A 83 2.42 6.66 0.73
CA TRP A 83 3.28 7.81 0.99
C TRP A 83 3.07 8.96 0.01
N LYS A 84 2.74 8.67 -1.25
CA LYS A 84 2.35 9.72 -2.21
C LYS A 84 1.10 10.46 -1.77
N LEU A 85 0.08 9.73 -1.31
CA LEU A 85 -1.15 10.32 -0.79
C LEU A 85 -0.90 11.11 0.49
N LYS A 86 -0.08 10.57 1.38
CA LYS A 86 0.27 11.21 2.64
C LYS A 86 1.00 12.54 2.41
N LEU A 87 1.93 12.56 1.45
CA LEU A 87 2.61 13.79 1.06
C LEU A 87 1.63 14.83 0.54
N ALA A 88 0.72 14.44 -0.35
CA ALA A 88 -0.28 15.34 -0.91
C ALA A 88 -1.21 15.92 0.17
N GLU A 89 -1.68 15.09 1.10
CA GLU A 89 -2.48 15.51 2.25
C GLU A 89 -1.74 16.54 3.12
N THR A 90 -0.47 16.27 3.40
CA THR A 90 0.38 17.16 4.19
C THR A 90 0.55 18.51 3.51
N GLN A 91 0.78 18.53 2.20
CA GLN A 91 0.87 19.76 1.42
C GLN A 91 -0.42 20.59 1.50
N ILE A 92 -1.57 19.95 1.44
CA ILE A 92 -2.87 20.59 1.56
C ILE A 92 -3.04 21.21 2.95
N GLU A 93 -2.69 20.48 4.00
CA GLU A 93 -2.76 20.99 5.38
C GLU A 93 -1.84 22.18 5.62
N VAL A 94 -0.62 22.14 5.10
CA VAL A 94 0.32 23.26 5.18
C VAL A 94 -0.25 24.49 4.48
N TRP A 95 -0.82 24.31 3.28
CA TRP A 95 -1.44 25.41 2.54
C TRP A 95 -2.61 26.05 3.31
N ARG A 96 -3.48 25.20 3.90
CA ARG A 96 -4.61 25.67 4.73
C ARG A 96 -4.11 26.48 5.93
N THR A 97 -3.07 26.05 6.59
CA THR A 97 -2.47 26.72 7.74
C THR A 97 -1.92 28.08 7.34
N ILE A 98 -1.22 28.16 6.20
CA ILE A 98 -0.69 29.42 5.66
C ILE A 98 -1.84 30.39 5.35
N GLN A 99 -2.89 29.92 4.70
CA GLN A 99 -4.05 30.76 4.37
C GLN A 99 -4.79 31.26 5.61
N ALA A 100 -4.93 30.42 6.63
CA ALA A 100 -5.52 30.83 7.90
C ALA A 100 -4.68 31.91 8.60
N SER A 101 -3.36 31.79 8.59
CA SER A 101 -2.46 32.79 9.16
C SER A 101 -2.54 34.13 8.42
N ARG A 102 -2.58 34.09 7.08
CA ARG A 102 -2.72 35.29 6.25
C ARG A 102 -4.05 36.03 6.52
N ARG A 103 -5.14 35.27 6.67
CA ARG A 103 -6.45 35.86 7.01
C ARG A 103 -6.44 36.54 8.38
N ARG A 104 -5.76 35.95 9.37
CA ARG A 104 -5.63 36.56 10.70
C ARG A 104 -4.81 37.85 10.63
N GLU A 105 -3.69 37.85 9.91
CA GLU A 105 -2.88 39.03 9.69
C GLU A 105 -3.67 40.16 9.04
N ALA A 106 -4.47 39.85 8.02
CA ALA A 106 -5.32 40.81 7.35
C ALA A 106 -6.39 41.41 8.27
N GLN A 107 -6.92 40.64 9.22
CA GLN A 107 -7.91 41.11 10.19
C GLN A 107 -7.30 42.05 11.23
N ILE A 108 -6.04 41.86 11.59
CA ILE A 108 -5.34 42.70 12.56
C ILE A 108 -4.95 44.05 11.95
N LEU A 109 -4.62 44.10 10.68
CA LEU A 109 -4.26 45.31 9.96
C LEU A 109 -5.49 46.13 9.57
#